data_e6d762c5fe2474e28c0175abdcc7c9dd
#
_entry.id   e6d762c5fe2474e28c0175abdcc7c9dd
#
_cell.length_a   1.000
_cell.length_b   1.000
_cell.length_c   1.000
_cell.angle_alpha   90.00
_cell.angle_beta   90.00
_cell.angle_gamma   90.00
#
_symmetry.space_group_name_H-M   'P 1'
#
loop_
_entity.id
_entity.type
_entity.pdbx_description
1 polymer ?
#
loop_
_entity_poly.entity_id
_entity_poly.type
_entity_poly.pdbx_seq_one_letter_code
_entity_poly.pdbx_strand_id
1 'polypeptide(L)'
;HLVPETRIVEAIPRYGRTYRNRSSARDYVRFCRALWHGELPHSKEIKRLMALPGRDRLTTGAPSIPAGTKVMNKTGTTSHLVGDFGILVARSHSGKAVPYAIVGIVEKRSRASSFSAWTSGRGRVIRSVSDLVYRALKAQYDLV
;
A
#
# COMPACT_ATOMS: atom_id res chain seq x y z
N HIS A 1 9.36 -17.88 -9.56
CA HIS A 1 9.54 -16.77 -8.60
C HIS A 1 8.24 -15.97 -8.48
N LEU A 2 7.73 -15.78 -7.25
CA LEU A 2 6.50 -15.03 -6.99
C LEU A 2 6.64 -13.54 -7.40
N VAL A 3 7.80 -12.94 -7.12
CA VAL A 3 8.11 -11.52 -7.33
C VAL A 3 9.39 -11.35 -8.18
N PRO A 4 9.30 -11.61 -9.51
CA PRO A 4 10.47 -11.73 -10.38
C PRO A 4 11.24 -10.41 -10.59
N GLU A 5 10.59 -9.27 -10.43
CA GLU A 5 11.21 -7.94 -10.60
C GLU A 5 11.83 -7.42 -9.28
N THR A 6 11.58 -8.10 -8.17
CA THR A 6 12.08 -7.70 -6.85
C THR A 6 13.52 -8.18 -6.64
N ARG A 7 14.36 -7.27 -6.18
CA ARG A 7 15.76 -7.52 -5.81
C ARG A 7 16.04 -6.93 -4.43
N ILE A 8 16.31 -7.79 -3.47
CA ILE A 8 16.74 -7.42 -2.11
C ILE A 8 18.24 -7.71 -2.04
N VAL A 9 19.05 -6.70 -2.06
CA VAL A 9 20.52 -6.77 -2.10
C VAL A 9 21.18 -6.20 -0.86
N GLU A 10 20.42 -5.54 0.00
CA GLU A 10 20.92 -4.93 1.23
C GLU A 10 19.82 -4.86 2.30
N ALA A 11 20.23 -4.90 3.57
CA ALA A 11 19.38 -4.52 4.68
C ALA A 11 19.10 -3.01 4.63
N ILE A 12 17.98 -2.57 5.24
CA ILE A 12 17.69 -1.13 5.35
C ILE A 12 18.78 -0.49 6.22
N PRO A 13 19.57 0.45 5.69
CA PRO A 13 20.67 1.05 6.44
C PRO A 13 20.14 1.90 7.59
N ARG A 14 20.89 1.91 8.71
CA ARG A 14 20.49 2.57 9.97
C ARG A 14 20.04 4.02 9.80
N TYR A 15 20.53 4.74 8.81
CA TYR A 15 20.17 6.14 8.54
C TYR A 15 19.52 6.37 7.17
N GLY A 16 19.11 5.31 6.48
CA GLY A 16 18.36 5.39 5.23
C GLY A 16 19.07 6.11 4.07
N ARG A 17 20.39 6.04 4.00
CA ARG A 17 21.18 6.83 3.04
C ARG A 17 21.25 6.25 1.64
N THR A 18 21.15 4.94 1.49
CA THR A 18 21.29 4.27 0.20
C THR A 18 20.29 3.14 0.10
N TYR A 19 19.60 3.07 -1.03
CA TYR A 19 18.63 2.02 -1.30
C TYR A 19 18.91 1.44 -2.68
N ARG A 20 19.45 0.22 -2.71
CA ARG A 20 19.65 -0.55 -3.94
C ARG A 20 18.59 -1.63 -4.15
N ASN A 21 17.75 -1.84 -3.15
CA ASN A 21 16.60 -2.73 -3.26
C ASN A 21 15.61 -2.19 -4.28
N ARG A 22 15.08 -3.05 -5.12
CA ARG A 22 14.13 -2.71 -6.19
C ARG A 22 12.92 -3.62 -6.14
N SER A 23 11.78 -3.09 -6.52
CA SER A 23 10.55 -3.85 -6.73
C SER A 23 9.68 -3.11 -7.75
N SER A 24 8.58 -3.73 -8.15
CA SER A 24 7.56 -3.13 -9.00
C SER A 24 6.20 -3.13 -8.31
N ALA A 25 5.29 -2.25 -8.76
CA ALA A 25 3.91 -2.26 -8.27
C ALA A 25 3.25 -3.63 -8.54
N ARG A 26 3.57 -4.27 -9.65
CA ARG A 26 3.07 -5.61 -9.99
C ARG A 26 3.52 -6.66 -8.98
N ASP A 27 4.78 -6.63 -8.56
CA ASP A 27 5.31 -7.57 -7.57
C ASP A 27 4.70 -7.34 -6.18
N TYR A 28 4.43 -6.09 -5.80
CA TYR A 28 3.69 -5.80 -4.56
C TYR A 28 2.25 -6.34 -4.60
N VAL A 29 1.56 -6.26 -5.74
CA VAL A 29 0.22 -6.86 -5.89
C VAL A 29 0.30 -8.39 -5.79
N ARG A 30 1.28 -9.03 -6.42
CA ARG A 30 1.52 -10.47 -6.31
C ARG A 30 1.79 -10.89 -4.87
N PHE A 31 2.64 -10.13 -4.17
CA PHE A 31 2.91 -10.35 -2.75
C PHE A 31 1.64 -10.24 -1.90
N CYS A 32 0.85 -9.18 -2.07
CA CYS A 32 -0.41 -8.99 -1.35
C CYS A 32 -1.39 -10.14 -1.60
N ARG A 33 -1.50 -10.61 -2.85
CA ARG A 33 -2.35 -11.75 -3.21
C ARG A 33 -1.89 -13.02 -2.50
N ALA A 34 -0.63 -13.39 -2.60
CA ALA A 34 -0.06 -14.56 -1.95
C ALA A 34 -0.20 -14.49 -0.42
N LEU A 35 0.02 -13.29 0.15
CA LEU A 35 -0.17 -13.04 1.57
C LEU A 35 -1.64 -13.24 1.99
N TRP A 36 -2.59 -12.74 1.20
CA TRP A 36 -4.01 -12.91 1.48
C TRP A 36 -4.40 -14.39 1.53
N HIS A 37 -3.97 -15.17 0.54
CA HIS A 37 -4.25 -16.60 0.43
C HIS A 37 -3.43 -17.49 1.38
N GLY A 38 -2.50 -16.91 2.14
CA GLY A 38 -1.68 -17.70 3.09
C GLY A 38 -0.58 -18.52 2.43
N GLU A 39 -0.20 -18.18 1.21
CA GLU A 39 0.81 -18.88 0.41
C GLU A 39 2.26 -18.56 0.83
N LEU A 40 2.44 -17.53 1.68
CA LEU A 40 3.77 -17.14 2.17
C LEU A 40 4.04 -17.74 3.56
N PRO A 41 5.30 -18.08 3.87
CA PRO A 41 5.68 -18.38 5.24
C PRO A 41 5.27 -17.24 6.18
N HIS A 42 4.76 -17.56 7.35
CA HIS A 42 4.31 -16.60 8.36
C HIS A 42 3.22 -15.62 7.91
N SER A 43 2.42 -15.94 6.89
CA SER A 43 1.35 -15.07 6.36
C SER A 43 0.42 -14.52 7.44
N LYS A 44 0.08 -15.32 8.45
CA LYS A 44 -0.77 -14.90 9.56
C LYS A 44 -0.13 -13.77 10.37
N GLU A 45 1.14 -13.93 10.70
CA GLU A 45 1.88 -12.92 11.46
C GLU A 45 2.17 -11.66 10.65
N ILE A 46 2.52 -11.80 9.37
CA ILE A 46 2.72 -10.65 8.47
C ILE A 46 1.42 -9.84 8.37
N LYS A 47 0.28 -10.48 8.17
CA LYS A 47 -1.04 -9.79 8.16
C LYS A 47 -1.33 -9.09 9.47
N ARG A 48 -1.03 -9.72 10.60
CA ARG A 48 -1.19 -9.11 11.92
C ARG A 48 -0.33 -7.86 12.08
N LEU A 49 0.94 -7.93 11.70
CA LEU A 49 1.88 -6.80 11.77
C LEU A 49 1.48 -5.65 10.84
N MET A 50 1.04 -5.95 9.62
CA MET A 50 0.57 -4.95 8.66
C MET A 50 -0.75 -4.29 9.07
N ALA A 51 -1.54 -4.91 9.95
CA ALA A 51 -2.79 -4.37 10.48
C ALA A 51 -2.61 -3.54 11.77
N LEU A 52 -1.39 -3.42 12.29
CA LEU A 52 -1.12 -2.59 13.47
C LEU A 52 -1.36 -1.10 13.13
N PRO A 53 -1.85 -0.30 14.10
CA PRO A 53 -2.02 1.13 13.91
C PRO A 53 -0.73 1.79 13.45
N GLY A 54 -0.82 2.58 12.40
CA GLY A 54 0.34 3.22 11.81
C GLY A 54 -0.04 4.28 10.78
N ARG A 55 0.95 4.75 10.02
CA ARG A 55 0.70 5.67 8.92
C ARG A 55 -0.02 4.93 7.79
N ASP A 56 -1.07 5.55 7.28
CA ASP A 56 -1.90 5.03 6.21
C ASP A 56 -2.17 6.12 5.18
N ARG A 57 -1.93 5.81 3.91
CA ARG A 57 -2.23 6.67 2.76
C ARG A 57 -3.27 6.04 1.84
N LEU A 58 -3.87 4.92 2.27
CA LEU A 58 -4.83 4.16 1.46
C LEU A 58 -6.28 4.42 1.89
N THR A 59 -6.53 4.62 3.18
CA THR A 59 -7.87 4.87 3.73
C THR A 59 -8.01 6.24 4.36
N THR A 60 -7.02 6.68 5.14
CA THR A 60 -7.07 7.97 5.83
C THR A 60 -7.12 9.15 4.86
N GLY A 61 -8.24 9.86 4.80
CA GLY A 61 -8.47 10.98 3.88
C GLY A 61 -8.86 10.56 2.47
N ALA A 62 -9.39 9.35 2.30
CA ALA A 62 -10.09 8.86 1.11
C ALA A 62 -11.60 8.81 1.42
N PRO A 63 -12.37 9.85 1.07
CA PRO A 63 -13.73 10.05 1.59
C PRO A 63 -14.75 8.99 1.16
N SER A 64 -14.52 8.32 0.04
CA SER A 64 -15.40 7.26 -0.44
C SER A 64 -15.23 5.94 0.31
N ILE A 65 -14.09 5.74 0.99
CA ILE A 65 -13.80 4.52 1.72
C ILE A 65 -14.45 4.61 3.11
N PRO A 66 -15.38 3.69 3.47
CA PRO A 66 -16.06 3.73 4.75
C PRO A 66 -15.11 3.71 5.94
N ALA A 67 -15.42 4.51 6.96
CA ALA A 67 -14.70 4.48 8.23
C ALA A 67 -14.72 3.06 8.83
N GLY A 68 -13.59 2.61 9.36
CA GLY A 68 -13.47 1.25 9.91
C GLY A 68 -13.18 0.16 8.86
N THR A 69 -13.02 0.52 7.57
CA THR A 69 -12.52 -0.43 6.56
C THR A 69 -11.18 -1.00 7.04
N LYS A 70 -11.11 -2.34 7.12
CA LYS A 70 -9.88 -3.01 7.55
C LYS A 70 -8.78 -2.81 6.52
N VAL A 71 -7.65 -2.30 6.97
CA VAL A 71 -6.46 -2.09 6.16
C VAL A 71 -5.27 -2.84 6.76
N MET A 72 -4.50 -3.47 5.91
CA MET A 72 -3.21 -4.06 6.22
C MET A 72 -2.20 -3.44 5.25
N ASN A 73 -1.40 -2.49 5.71
CA ASN A 73 -0.53 -1.72 4.82
C ASN A 73 0.90 -1.57 5.33
N LYS A 74 1.77 -1.15 4.41
CA LYS A 74 3.13 -0.73 4.74
C LYS A 74 3.54 0.48 3.93
N THR A 75 3.83 1.56 4.62
CA THR A 75 4.33 2.79 4.00
C THR A 75 5.84 2.75 3.77
N GLY A 76 6.29 3.44 2.72
CA GLY A 76 7.69 3.76 2.48
C GLY A 76 7.85 5.24 2.19
N THR A 77 8.89 5.87 2.74
CA THR A 77 9.12 7.30 2.54
C THR A 77 10.61 7.63 2.54
N THR A 78 11.05 8.25 1.46
CA THR A 78 12.39 8.81 1.32
C THR A 78 12.29 10.19 0.66
N SER A 79 13.44 10.87 0.48
CA SER A 79 13.47 12.12 -0.30
C SER A 79 13.23 11.94 -1.81
N HIS A 80 13.15 10.70 -2.29
CA HIS A 80 12.92 10.34 -3.69
C HIS A 80 11.64 9.54 -3.92
N LEU A 81 11.11 8.91 -2.87
CA LEU A 81 9.97 8.02 -2.96
C LEU A 81 8.98 8.27 -1.83
N VAL A 82 7.69 8.29 -2.17
CA VAL A 82 6.58 8.18 -1.23
C VAL A 82 5.70 7.05 -1.72
N GLY A 83 5.49 6.03 -0.89
CA GLY A 83 4.70 4.87 -1.25
C GLY A 83 3.84 4.37 -0.10
N ASP A 84 2.81 3.65 -0.47
CA ASP A 84 2.03 2.80 0.40
C ASP A 84 1.49 1.64 -0.41
N PHE A 85 1.43 0.46 0.17
CA PHE A 85 0.80 -0.70 -0.43
C PHE A 85 0.12 -1.54 0.63
N GLY A 86 -0.93 -2.24 0.24
CA GLY A 86 -1.62 -3.08 1.20
C GLY A 86 -2.84 -3.79 0.64
N ILE A 87 -3.56 -4.42 1.57
CA ILE A 87 -4.81 -5.11 1.34
C ILE A 87 -5.90 -4.40 2.14
N LEU A 88 -6.94 -3.95 1.44
CA LEU A 88 -8.14 -3.43 2.06
C LEU A 88 -9.24 -4.48 1.97
N VAL A 89 -10.04 -4.58 3.02
CA VAL A 89 -11.18 -5.50 3.06
C VAL A 89 -12.46 -4.67 3.10
N ALA A 90 -12.99 -4.39 1.93
CA ALA A 90 -14.28 -3.74 1.76
C ALA A 90 -15.44 -4.70 2.11
N ARG A 91 -16.64 -4.17 2.22
CA ARG A 91 -17.87 -4.96 2.39
C ARG A 91 -18.86 -4.61 1.31
N SER A 92 -19.54 -5.63 0.79
CA SER A 92 -20.71 -5.43 -0.06
C SER A 92 -21.95 -5.10 0.79
N HIS A 93 -23.01 -4.59 0.17
CA HIS A 93 -24.30 -4.39 0.83
C HIS A 93 -24.88 -5.69 1.39
N SER A 94 -24.54 -6.86 0.85
CA SER A 94 -24.88 -8.16 1.41
C SER A 94 -24.02 -8.57 2.63
N GLY A 95 -23.09 -7.72 3.08
CA GLY A 95 -22.17 -7.99 4.19
C GLY A 95 -20.96 -8.85 3.85
N LYS A 96 -20.83 -9.30 2.59
CA LYS A 96 -19.69 -10.11 2.13
C LYS A 96 -18.40 -9.29 2.16
N ALA A 97 -17.32 -9.90 2.66
CA ALA A 97 -15.99 -9.31 2.60
C ALA A 97 -15.44 -9.36 1.17
N VAL A 98 -14.96 -8.22 0.68
CA VAL A 98 -14.37 -8.06 -0.65
C VAL A 98 -12.96 -7.51 -0.47
N PRO A 99 -11.94 -8.39 -0.39
CA PRO A 99 -10.55 -7.96 -0.29
C PRO A 99 -10.03 -7.50 -1.64
N TYR A 100 -9.22 -6.43 -1.63
CA TYR A 100 -8.48 -5.99 -2.80
C TYR A 100 -7.09 -5.48 -2.41
N ALA A 101 -6.12 -5.64 -3.32
CA ALA A 101 -4.78 -5.10 -3.16
C ALA A 101 -4.67 -3.75 -3.87
N ILE A 102 -3.98 -2.81 -3.24
CA ILE A 102 -3.67 -1.52 -3.83
C ILE A 102 -2.21 -1.15 -3.57
N VAL A 103 -1.57 -0.53 -4.55
CA VAL A 103 -0.18 -0.07 -4.48
C VAL A 103 -0.12 1.33 -5.06
N GLY A 104 0.33 2.27 -4.25
CA GLY A 104 0.59 3.65 -4.66
C GLY A 104 2.05 4.02 -4.41
N ILE A 105 2.82 4.27 -5.48
CA ILE A 105 4.22 4.65 -5.42
C ILE A 105 4.44 5.87 -6.28
N VAL A 106 4.99 6.92 -5.69
CA VAL A 106 5.38 8.15 -6.39
C VAL A 106 6.87 8.35 -6.21
N GLU A 107 7.60 8.38 -7.32
CA GLU A 107 9.06 8.54 -7.35
C GLU A 107 9.46 9.81 -8.09
N LYS A 108 10.66 10.28 -7.80
CA LYS A 108 11.35 11.31 -8.58
C LYS A 108 12.86 11.09 -8.59
N ARG A 109 13.52 11.54 -9.66
CA ARG A 109 14.98 11.39 -9.83
C ARG A 109 15.76 12.28 -8.88
N SER A 110 15.36 13.53 -8.72
CA SER A 110 16.05 14.49 -7.85
C SER A 110 15.55 14.40 -6.41
N ARG A 111 16.44 14.68 -5.45
CA ARG A 111 16.06 14.77 -4.03
C ARG A 111 15.01 15.87 -3.81
N ALA A 112 14.08 15.63 -2.90
CA ALA A 112 13.11 16.65 -2.50
C ALA A 112 13.81 17.79 -1.72
N SER A 113 13.55 19.03 -2.11
CA SER A 113 14.05 20.21 -1.40
C SER A 113 13.37 20.39 -0.04
N SER A 114 12.08 20.07 0.06
CA SER A 114 11.32 20.03 1.31
C SER A 114 10.74 18.64 1.50
N PHE A 115 11.24 17.91 2.49
CA PHE A 115 10.77 16.56 2.82
C PHE A 115 9.28 16.55 3.25
N SER A 116 8.87 17.53 4.06
CA SER A 116 7.49 17.64 4.53
C SER A 116 6.52 17.90 3.39
N ALA A 117 6.80 18.91 2.53
CA ALA A 117 5.97 19.23 1.38
C ALA A 117 5.90 18.05 0.37
N TRP A 118 7.03 17.39 0.14
CA TRP A 118 7.12 16.19 -0.70
C TRP A 118 6.22 15.09 -0.17
N THR A 119 6.38 14.73 1.10
CA THR A 119 5.66 13.63 1.73
C THR A 119 4.15 13.90 1.78
N SER A 120 3.74 15.10 2.20
CA SER A 120 2.32 15.45 2.28
C SER A 120 1.68 15.54 0.89
N GLY A 121 2.33 16.18 -0.07
CA GLY A 121 1.82 16.32 -1.42
C GLY A 121 1.64 14.98 -2.14
N ARG A 122 2.64 14.10 -2.07
CA ARG A 122 2.55 12.77 -2.70
C ARG A 122 1.62 11.82 -1.95
N GLY A 123 1.55 11.96 -0.63
CA GLY A 123 0.55 11.24 0.17
C GLY A 123 -0.88 11.59 -0.25
N ARG A 124 -1.18 12.86 -0.56
CA ARG A 124 -2.49 13.24 -1.11
C ARG A 124 -2.80 12.57 -2.45
N VAL A 125 -1.81 12.51 -3.35
CA VAL A 125 -1.99 11.81 -4.64
C VAL A 125 -2.36 10.35 -4.44
N ILE A 126 -1.65 9.65 -3.55
CA ILE A 126 -1.94 8.23 -3.25
C ILE A 126 -3.37 8.09 -2.70
N ARG A 127 -3.79 8.96 -1.79
CA ARG A 127 -5.17 8.96 -1.25
C ARG A 127 -6.23 9.19 -2.32
N SER A 128 -6.00 10.16 -3.20
CA SER A 128 -6.94 10.44 -4.30
C SER A 128 -7.06 9.25 -5.25
N VAL A 129 -5.96 8.58 -5.56
CA VAL A 129 -5.98 7.35 -6.38
C VAL A 129 -6.71 6.23 -5.66
N SER A 130 -6.45 6.03 -4.37
CA SER A 130 -7.14 5.01 -3.57
C SER A 130 -8.66 5.25 -3.53
N ASP A 131 -9.08 6.50 -3.37
CA ASP A 131 -10.49 6.89 -3.41
C ASP A 131 -11.14 6.60 -4.77
N LEU A 132 -10.45 6.93 -5.86
CA LEU A 132 -10.92 6.65 -7.23
C LEU A 132 -11.06 5.14 -7.48
N VAL A 133 -10.07 4.35 -7.05
CA VAL A 133 -10.11 2.88 -7.15
C VAL A 133 -11.29 2.33 -6.37
N TYR A 134 -11.49 2.80 -5.13
CA TYR A 134 -12.62 2.34 -4.32
C TYR A 134 -13.96 2.63 -5.00
N ARG A 135 -14.16 3.83 -5.54
CA ARG A 135 -15.40 4.19 -6.26
C ARG A 135 -15.65 3.29 -7.47
N ALA A 136 -14.60 2.97 -8.23
CA ALA A 136 -14.72 2.04 -9.35
C ALA A 136 -15.12 0.63 -8.88
N LEU A 137 -14.47 0.13 -7.81
CA LEU A 137 -14.81 -1.17 -7.23
C LEU A 137 -16.20 -1.18 -6.60
N LYS A 138 -16.62 -0.07 -5.99
CA LYS A 138 -17.97 0.09 -5.42
C LYS A 138 -19.06 -0.15 -6.46
N ALA A 139 -18.92 0.45 -7.64
CA ALA A 139 -19.84 0.26 -8.74
C ALA A 139 -19.83 -1.18 -9.28
N GLN A 140 -18.67 -1.84 -9.29
CA GLN A 140 -18.52 -3.18 -9.86
C GLN A 140 -18.95 -4.30 -8.89
N TYR A 141 -18.73 -4.14 -7.59
CA TYR A 141 -18.90 -5.18 -6.58
C TYR A 141 -19.97 -4.87 -5.55
N ASP A 142 -20.82 -3.89 -5.81
CA ASP A 142 -21.92 -3.48 -4.91
C ASP A 142 -21.41 -3.20 -3.49
N LEU A 143 -20.32 -2.44 -3.35
CA LEU A 143 -19.74 -2.13 -2.05
C LEU A 143 -20.55 -1.03 -1.33
N VAL A 144 -20.43 -1.04 0.01
CA VAL A 144 -21.05 -0.04 0.89
C VAL A 144 -20.47 1.36 0.69
#